data_448977a044917732d346894786ecc97e
#
_entry.id   448977a044917732d346894786ecc97e
#
_cell.length_a   1.000
_cell.length_b   1.000
_cell.length_c   1.000
_cell.angle_alpha   90.00
_cell.angle_beta   90.00
_cell.angle_gamma   90.00
#
_symmetry.space_group_name_H-M   'P 1'
#
loop_
_entity.id
_entity.type
_entity.pdbx_description
1 polymer ?
#
loop_
_entity_poly.entity_id
_entity_poly.type
_entity_poly.pdbx_seq_one_letter_code
_entity_poly.pdbx_strand_id
1 'polypeptide(L)'
;NWVAFKQQFFSSVFIAPDNVSYANLAFDTAAPESSLLKTFTAQMGVPYTPQTEGYDFAFYFGPNKYSILKKIGEPGGADIYLERLVPLGWGIFGWVNRWCVIPVFDFLRNYIGSFGIIIFILVLLVKLVISPLTYKSYVSMAKMRLVKPQIDELAKKYPKPEDAMKKQQATMELYKKAGINPMGGCIPMLIQMPILIAMFRFFPASIELREQPFLWADDLSSYDSIVNLPFSIPFYGDHVSLFALLMAVSLFGYCLLYTSDAADERSSVD
;
A
#
# COMPACT_ATOMS: atom_id res chain seq x y z
N ASN A 1 1.68 11.77 -27.31
CA ASN A 1 1.89 12.74 -26.21
C ASN A 1 0.55 13.11 -25.56
N TRP A 2 0.53 13.29 -24.23
CA TRP A 2 -0.68 13.71 -23.53
C TRP A 2 -0.35 14.58 -22.31
N VAL A 3 -1.33 15.40 -21.93
CA VAL A 3 -1.31 16.19 -20.68
C VAL A 3 -2.57 15.87 -19.90
N ALA A 4 -2.43 15.59 -18.60
CA ALA A 4 -3.54 15.23 -17.76
C ALA A 4 -3.66 16.16 -16.54
N PHE A 5 -4.86 16.63 -16.29
CA PHE A 5 -5.27 17.26 -15.05
C PHE A 5 -5.96 16.22 -14.20
N LYS A 6 -5.20 15.72 -13.23
CA LYS A 6 -5.63 14.59 -12.41
C LYS A 6 -6.21 15.05 -11.08
N GLN A 7 -7.38 14.55 -10.75
CA GLN A 7 -7.95 14.52 -9.41
C GLN A 7 -7.81 13.12 -8.81
N GLN A 8 -8.34 12.91 -7.61
CA GLN A 8 -8.25 11.62 -6.94
C GLN A 8 -8.87 10.48 -7.78
N PHE A 9 -10.10 10.65 -8.23
CA PHE A 9 -10.87 9.62 -8.92
C PHE A 9 -11.14 9.90 -10.39
N PHE A 10 -10.98 11.15 -10.84
CA PHE A 10 -11.24 11.57 -12.22
C PHE A 10 -10.04 12.30 -12.82
N SER A 11 -9.93 12.23 -14.12
CA SER A 11 -8.94 13.01 -14.88
C SER A 11 -9.55 13.60 -16.12
N SER A 12 -9.05 14.79 -16.48
CA SER A 12 -9.23 15.40 -17.78
C SER A 12 -7.91 15.30 -18.53
N VAL A 13 -7.89 14.58 -19.64
CA VAL A 13 -6.67 14.33 -20.42
C VAL A 13 -6.83 14.90 -21.79
N PHE A 14 -5.87 15.69 -22.22
CA PHE A 14 -5.70 16.12 -23.59
C PHE A 14 -4.64 15.23 -24.27
N ILE A 15 -4.98 14.64 -25.38
CA ILE A 15 -4.16 13.72 -26.13
C ILE A 15 -3.82 14.39 -27.48
N ALA A 16 -2.55 14.58 -27.71
CA ALA A 16 -2.03 15.10 -28.97
C ALA A 16 -1.24 13.97 -29.66
N PRO A 17 -1.63 13.55 -30.86
CA PRO A 17 -1.02 12.40 -31.54
C PRO A 17 0.45 12.62 -31.88
N ASP A 18 0.82 13.83 -32.34
CA ASP A 18 2.14 14.13 -32.86
C ASP A 18 2.95 15.06 -31.94
N ASN A 19 4.18 15.33 -32.36
CA ASN A 19 5.18 16.05 -31.61
C ASN A 19 4.68 17.41 -31.12
N VAL A 20 4.42 17.51 -29.84
CA VAL A 20 4.28 18.77 -29.15
C VAL A 20 5.65 19.40 -29.02
N SER A 21 5.84 20.60 -29.55
CA SER A 21 7.13 21.30 -29.56
C SER A 21 7.54 21.74 -28.14
N TYR A 22 6.56 22.16 -27.34
CA TYR A 22 6.73 22.49 -25.93
C TYR A 22 5.41 22.32 -25.17
N ALA A 23 5.49 22.10 -23.87
CA ALA A 23 4.36 22.12 -22.95
C ALA A 23 4.73 22.94 -21.72
N ASN A 24 3.99 23.99 -21.42
CA ASN A 24 4.11 24.78 -20.21
C ASN A 24 2.90 24.48 -19.33
N LEU A 25 3.14 23.94 -18.15
CA LEU A 25 2.11 23.55 -17.19
C LEU A 25 2.22 24.44 -15.97
N ALA A 26 1.13 25.09 -15.60
CA ALA A 26 1.04 25.93 -14.41
C ALA A 26 -0.19 25.53 -13.57
N PHE A 27 -0.13 25.80 -12.29
CA PHE A 27 -1.29 25.73 -11.41
C PHE A 27 -1.29 26.87 -10.41
N ASP A 28 -2.47 27.34 -10.11
CA ASP A 28 -2.69 28.35 -9.07
C ASP A 28 -3.58 27.75 -7.99
N THR A 29 -3.20 27.94 -6.75
CA THR A 29 -4.02 27.54 -5.61
C THR A 29 -5.02 28.67 -5.34
N ALA A 30 -6.30 28.35 -5.33
CA ALA A 30 -7.34 29.32 -5.08
C ALA A 30 -7.31 29.85 -3.62
N ALA A 31 -7.87 31.04 -3.41
CA ALA A 31 -7.99 31.61 -2.07
C ALA A 31 -8.81 30.68 -1.15
N PRO A 32 -8.54 30.69 0.18
CA PRO A 32 -9.23 29.78 1.13
C PRO A 32 -10.76 29.88 1.14
N GLU A 33 -11.30 31.03 0.74
CA GLU A 33 -12.76 31.29 0.68
C GLU A 33 -13.39 30.93 -0.69
N SER A 34 -12.58 30.48 -1.65
CA SER A 34 -13.06 30.12 -2.98
C SER A 34 -13.67 28.70 -2.99
N SER A 35 -14.70 28.52 -3.80
CA SER A 35 -15.24 27.17 -4.12
C SER A 35 -14.29 26.34 -4.97
N LEU A 36 -13.24 26.94 -5.54
CA LEU A 36 -12.20 26.28 -6.32
C LEU A 36 -11.03 25.92 -5.41
N LEU A 37 -10.48 24.73 -5.57
CA LEU A 37 -9.27 24.31 -4.87
C LEU A 37 -8.00 24.72 -5.64
N LYS A 38 -8.01 24.50 -6.95
CA LYS A 38 -6.88 24.79 -7.85
C LYS A 38 -7.36 25.08 -9.25
N THR A 39 -6.68 25.98 -9.94
CA THR A 39 -6.82 26.21 -11.36
C THR A 39 -5.57 25.68 -12.08
N PHE A 40 -5.75 24.88 -13.12
CA PHE A 40 -4.68 24.32 -13.91
C PHE A 40 -4.67 24.95 -15.29
N THR A 41 -3.50 25.33 -15.77
CA THR A 41 -3.30 25.89 -17.10
C THR A 41 -2.26 25.07 -17.83
N ALA A 42 -2.57 24.68 -19.07
CA ALA A 42 -1.60 24.03 -19.98
C ALA A 42 -1.53 24.82 -21.28
N GLN A 43 -0.33 25.20 -21.67
CA GLN A 43 -0.03 25.80 -22.95
C GLN A 43 0.88 24.85 -23.71
N MET A 44 0.45 24.45 -24.89
CA MET A 44 1.21 23.52 -25.74
C MET A 44 1.41 24.11 -27.14
N GLY A 45 2.63 24.00 -27.62
CA GLY A 45 2.98 24.38 -29.01
C GLY A 45 2.92 23.16 -29.89
N VAL A 46 2.14 23.28 -30.97
CA VAL A 46 2.07 22.27 -32.02
C VAL A 46 2.79 22.83 -33.24
N PRO A 47 3.75 22.09 -33.85
CA PRO A 47 4.47 22.56 -35.03
C PRO A 47 3.49 22.68 -36.22
N TYR A 48 3.43 23.85 -36.83
CA TYR A 48 2.61 24.07 -37.98
C TYR A 48 3.49 24.10 -39.24
N THR A 49 3.10 23.32 -40.25
CA THR A 49 3.67 23.38 -41.59
C THR A 49 2.56 23.61 -42.59
N PRO A 50 2.80 24.39 -43.66
CA PRO A 50 1.78 24.67 -44.68
C PRO A 50 1.18 23.43 -45.37
N GLN A 51 1.88 22.30 -45.32
CA GLN A 51 1.43 21.02 -45.87
C GLN A 51 0.59 20.19 -44.88
N THR A 52 0.44 20.64 -43.65
CA THR A 52 -0.35 19.91 -42.63
C THR A 52 -1.84 20.13 -42.88
N GLU A 53 -2.55 19.11 -43.30
CA GLU A 53 -4.00 19.17 -43.56
C GLU A 53 -4.86 19.35 -42.31
N GLY A 54 -4.31 18.96 -41.12
CA GLY A 54 -4.98 19.10 -39.85
C GLY A 54 -4.25 18.36 -38.74
N TYR A 55 -4.73 18.54 -37.51
CA TYR A 55 -4.27 17.82 -36.35
C TYR A 55 -5.47 17.14 -35.66
N ASP A 56 -5.34 15.87 -35.36
CA ASP A 56 -6.34 15.12 -34.59
C ASP A 56 -6.03 15.19 -33.10
N PHE A 57 -6.85 15.89 -32.36
CA PHE A 57 -6.78 15.94 -30.91
C PHE A 57 -7.89 15.11 -30.28
N ALA A 58 -7.58 14.44 -29.19
CA ALA A 58 -8.58 13.74 -28.41
C ALA A 58 -8.61 14.24 -26.97
N PHE A 59 -9.80 14.20 -26.39
CA PHE A 59 -10.01 14.51 -24.99
C PHE A 59 -10.58 13.28 -24.30
N TYR A 60 -10.05 12.97 -23.12
CA TYR A 60 -10.64 12.00 -22.23
C TYR A 60 -11.09 12.71 -20.95
N PHE A 61 -12.36 12.57 -20.62
CA PHE A 61 -12.95 13.00 -19.35
C PHE A 61 -13.56 11.78 -18.69
N GLY A 62 -12.99 11.31 -17.61
CA GLY A 62 -13.49 10.08 -17.02
C GLY A 62 -12.74 9.61 -15.78
N PRO A 63 -13.15 8.43 -15.28
CA PRO A 63 -12.63 7.88 -14.04
C PRO A 63 -11.19 7.36 -14.19
N ASN A 64 -10.41 7.51 -13.13
CA ASN A 64 -9.06 6.96 -13.02
C ASN A 64 -9.09 5.44 -12.77
N LYS A 65 -9.72 4.70 -13.66
CA LYS A 65 -9.81 3.24 -13.58
C LYS A 65 -8.78 2.59 -14.49
N TYR A 66 -7.91 1.75 -13.92
CA TYR A 66 -6.81 1.09 -14.63
C TYR A 66 -7.27 0.35 -15.89
N SER A 67 -8.35 -0.44 -15.78
CA SER A 67 -8.87 -1.25 -16.90
C SER A 67 -9.48 -0.41 -18.04
N ILE A 68 -9.97 0.79 -17.74
CA ILE A 68 -10.47 1.74 -18.76
C ILE A 68 -9.30 2.45 -19.41
N LEU A 69 -8.42 3.06 -18.61
CA LEU A 69 -7.30 3.84 -19.10
C LEU A 69 -6.33 3.02 -19.97
N LYS A 70 -6.15 1.76 -19.63
CA LYS A 70 -5.34 0.82 -20.42
C LYS A 70 -5.88 0.54 -21.83
N LYS A 71 -7.18 0.72 -22.04
CA LYS A 71 -7.84 0.48 -23.35
C LYS A 71 -7.81 1.71 -24.25
N ILE A 72 -7.42 2.87 -23.71
CA ILE A 72 -7.40 4.12 -24.47
C ILE A 72 -6.05 4.22 -25.18
N GLY A 73 -6.08 4.16 -26.50
CA GLY A 73 -4.93 4.42 -27.37
C GLY A 73 -4.96 5.82 -27.97
N GLU A 74 -3.93 6.17 -28.75
CA GLU A 74 -3.93 7.37 -29.59
C GLU A 74 -4.95 7.25 -30.72
N PRO A 75 -5.43 8.40 -31.26
CA PRO A 75 -6.13 8.46 -32.52
C PRO A 75 -5.24 7.97 -33.68
N GLY A 76 -4.97 6.79 -33.86
CA GLY A 76 -4.00 6.17 -34.76
C GLY A 76 -3.52 4.79 -34.30
N GLY A 77 -4.00 4.35 -33.09
CA GLY A 77 -3.81 3.01 -32.57
C GLY A 77 -2.54 2.78 -31.75
N ALA A 78 -1.74 3.81 -31.48
CA ALA A 78 -0.57 3.68 -30.61
C ALA A 78 -0.96 3.60 -29.13
N ASP A 79 -0.20 2.86 -28.32
CA ASP A 79 -0.40 2.78 -26.88
C ASP A 79 0.25 4.00 -26.19
N ILE A 80 -0.57 4.81 -25.54
CA ILE A 80 -0.14 6.04 -24.85
C ILE A 80 0.06 5.86 -23.33
N TYR A 81 -0.17 4.66 -22.80
CA TYR A 81 0.07 4.30 -21.40
C TYR A 81 -0.67 5.21 -20.39
N LEU A 82 -1.92 5.57 -20.67
CA LEU A 82 -2.74 6.40 -19.77
C LEU A 82 -2.98 5.75 -18.40
N GLU A 83 -2.86 4.44 -18.30
CA GLU A 83 -2.97 3.72 -17.04
C GLU A 83 -1.92 4.13 -16.00
N ARG A 84 -0.83 4.81 -16.41
CA ARG A 84 0.17 5.41 -15.51
C ARG A 84 -0.39 6.54 -14.66
N LEU A 85 -1.55 7.10 -15.01
CA LEU A 85 -2.28 8.06 -14.19
C LEU A 85 -2.74 7.44 -12.86
N VAL A 86 -3.01 6.14 -12.84
CA VAL A 86 -3.40 5.45 -11.59
C VAL A 86 -2.14 5.17 -10.75
N PRO A 87 -2.04 5.70 -9.52
CA PRO A 87 -0.85 5.62 -8.70
C PRO A 87 -0.71 4.24 -8.03
N LEU A 88 -0.57 3.19 -8.82
CA LEU A 88 -0.42 1.80 -8.33
C LEU A 88 0.91 1.51 -7.63
N GLY A 89 1.81 2.49 -7.59
CA GLY A 89 3.17 2.32 -7.07
C GLY A 89 4.19 1.99 -8.16
N TRP A 90 5.47 2.12 -7.82
CA TRP A 90 6.60 1.89 -8.70
C TRP A 90 7.25 0.53 -8.46
N GLY A 91 7.94 -0.02 -9.44
CA GLY A 91 8.70 -1.27 -9.32
C GLY A 91 7.84 -2.45 -8.88
N ILE A 92 8.28 -3.13 -7.80
CA ILE A 92 7.62 -4.32 -7.26
C ILE A 92 6.19 -4.07 -6.76
N PHE A 93 5.91 -2.87 -6.23
CA PHE A 93 4.58 -2.52 -5.73
C PHE A 93 3.56 -2.41 -6.86
N GLY A 94 3.94 -1.73 -7.95
CA GLY A 94 3.12 -1.66 -9.15
C GLY A 94 2.94 -3.02 -9.83
N TRP A 95 3.95 -3.89 -9.77
CA TRP A 95 3.87 -5.25 -10.29
C TRP A 95 2.84 -6.07 -9.50
N VAL A 96 2.93 -6.07 -8.16
CA VAL A 96 1.96 -6.76 -7.28
C VAL A 96 0.54 -6.27 -7.54
N ASN A 97 0.34 -4.95 -7.68
CA ASN A 97 -1.00 -4.41 -7.97
C ASN A 97 -1.54 -4.89 -9.32
N ARG A 98 -0.74 -4.79 -10.39
CA ARG A 98 -1.20 -5.13 -11.75
C ARG A 98 -1.46 -6.61 -11.95
N TRP A 99 -0.66 -7.48 -11.34
CA TRP A 99 -0.69 -8.92 -11.60
C TRP A 99 -1.38 -9.74 -10.50
N CYS A 100 -1.48 -9.20 -9.28
CA CYS A 100 -2.10 -9.91 -8.17
C CYS A 100 -3.38 -9.22 -7.68
N VAL A 101 -3.29 -7.95 -7.25
CA VAL A 101 -4.41 -7.28 -6.57
C VAL A 101 -5.56 -6.99 -7.53
N ILE A 102 -5.30 -6.30 -8.65
CA ILE A 102 -6.34 -5.90 -9.60
C ILE A 102 -7.06 -7.10 -10.22
N PRO A 103 -6.37 -8.14 -10.75
CA PRO A 103 -7.08 -9.28 -11.33
C PRO A 103 -7.96 -10.03 -10.34
N VAL A 104 -7.49 -10.21 -9.09
CA VAL A 104 -8.28 -10.86 -8.05
C VAL A 104 -9.47 -10.00 -7.64
N PHE A 105 -9.26 -8.70 -7.50
CA PHE A 105 -10.33 -7.74 -7.18
C PHE A 105 -11.40 -7.72 -8.27
N ASP A 106 -11.01 -7.58 -9.54
CA ASP A 106 -11.92 -7.58 -10.68
C ASP A 106 -12.67 -8.93 -10.82
N PHE A 107 -11.99 -10.05 -10.55
CA PHE A 107 -12.61 -11.37 -10.53
C PHE A 107 -13.69 -11.48 -9.44
N LEU A 108 -13.36 -11.11 -8.20
CA LEU A 108 -14.30 -11.17 -7.08
C LEU A 108 -15.52 -10.25 -7.29
N ARG A 109 -15.31 -9.09 -7.90
CA ARG A 109 -16.38 -8.14 -8.22
C ARG A 109 -17.47 -8.72 -9.12
N ASN A 110 -17.13 -9.67 -10.00
CA ASN A 110 -18.11 -10.32 -10.88
C ASN A 110 -19.11 -11.21 -10.10
N TYR A 111 -18.74 -11.63 -8.88
CA TYR A 111 -19.54 -12.55 -8.07
C TYR A 111 -20.09 -11.91 -6.80
N ILE A 112 -19.44 -10.87 -6.29
CA ILE A 112 -19.74 -10.27 -5.00
C ILE A 112 -20.05 -8.79 -5.18
N GLY A 113 -21.24 -8.37 -4.76
CA GLY A 113 -21.69 -6.99 -4.88
C GLY A 113 -21.14 -6.06 -3.78
N SER A 114 -20.69 -6.60 -2.62
CA SER A 114 -20.19 -5.81 -1.53
C SER A 114 -18.67 -5.67 -1.61
N PHE A 115 -18.17 -4.45 -1.77
CA PHE A 115 -16.74 -4.17 -1.86
C PHE A 115 -16.00 -4.43 -0.54
N GLY A 116 -16.63 -4.21 0.61
CA GLY A 116 -16.04 -4.55 1.91
C GLY A 116 -15.78 -6.05 2.05
N ILE A 117 -16.69 -6.90 1.58
CA ILE A 117 -16.50 -8.35 1.54
C ILE A 117 -15.38 -8.73 0.57
N ILE A 118 -15.30 -8.07 -0.59
CA ILE A 118 -14.22 -8.29 -1.55
C ILE A 118 -12.86 -7.98 -0.92
N ILE A 119 -12.73 -6.86 -0.22
CA ILE A 119 -11.50 -6.47 0.51
C ILE A 119 -11.16 -7.53 1.56
N PHE A 120 -12.14 -7.98 2.34
CA PHE A 120 -11.94 -9.01 3.36
C PHE A 120 -11.42 -10.32 2.76
N ILE A 121 -12.05 -10.80 1.68
CA ILE A 121 -11.61 -12.01 0.97
C ILE A 121 -10.23 -11.83 0.36
N LEU A 122 -9.94 -10.67 -0.23
CA LEU A 122 -8.62 -10.37 -0.80
C LEU A 122 -7.53 -10.46 0.29
N VAL A 123 -7.77 -9.86 1.47
CA VAL A 123 -6.86 -9.95 2.61
C VAL A 123 -6.69 -11.39 3.08
N LEU A 124 -7.78 -12.16 3.17
CA LEU A 124 -7.75 -13.57 3.55
C LEU A 124 -6.93 -14.42 2.56
N LEU A 125 -7.11 -14.21 1.26
CA LEU A 125 -6.34 -14.89 0.22
C LEU A 125 -4.84 -14.58 0.34
N VAL A 126 -4.48 -13.31 0.53
CA VAL A 126 -3.09 -12.91 0.77
C VAL A 126 -2.52 -13.59 2.01
N LYS A 127 -3.27 -13.65 3.11
CA LYS A 127 -2.85 -14.34 4.34
C LYS A 127 -2.69 -15.84 4.13
N LEU A 128 -3.58 -16.48 3.37
CA LEU A 128 -3.48 -17.89 3.00
C LEU A 128 -2.20 -18.18 2.20
N VAL A 129 -1.89 -17.37 1.20
CA VAL A 129 -0.69 -17.53 0.37
C VAL A 129 0.59 -17.38 1.21
N ILE A 130 0.59 -16.47 2.19
CA ILE A 130 1.77 -16.21 3.04
C ILE A 130 1.84 -17.21 4.23
N SER A 131 0.73 -17.88 4.57
CA SER A 131 0.64 -18.72 5.77
C SER A 131 1.73 -19.81 5.88
N PRO A 132 2.13 -20.55 4.83
CA PRO A 132 3.18 -21.57 4.96
C PRO A 132 4.54 -20.96 5.31
N LEU A 133 4.81 -19.75 4.82
CA LEU A 133 6.03 -19.03 5.15
C LEU A 133 6.00 -18.50 6.58
N THR A 134 4.85 -17.97 6.99
CA THR A 134 4.60 -17.47 8.36
C THR A 134 4.72 -18.61 9.36
N TYR A 135 4.19 -19.79 9.06
CA TYR A 135 4.35 -20.99 9.90
C TYR A 135 5.82 -21.38 10.10
N LYS A 136 6.62 -21.45 9.01
CA LYS A 136 8.06 -21.71 9.13
C LYS A 136 8.80 -20.67 9.98
N SER A 137 8.38 -19.42 9.90
CA SER A 137 8.92 -18.34 10.71
C SER A 137 8.58 -18.51 12.20
N TYR A 138 7.33 -18.85 12.54
CA TYR A 138 6.94 -19.13 13.93
C TYR A 138 7.71 -20.31 14.52
N VAL A 139 7.90 -21.39 13.75
CA VAL A 139 8.73 -22.54 14.17
C VAL A 139 10.17 -22.12 14.43
N SER A 140 10.75 -21.27 13.57
CA SER A 140 12.10 -20.74 13.76
C SER A 140 12.20 -19.87 15.02
N MET A 141 11.22 -19.02 15.29
CA MET A 141 11.17 -18.20 16.51
C MET A 141 10.99 -19.06 17.78
N ALA A 142 10.15 -20.08 17.72
CA ALA A 142 10.00 -21.01 18.84
C ALA A 142 11.32 -21.74 19.17
N LYS A 143 12.05 -22.20 18.14
CA LYS A 143 13.37 -22.78 18.33
C LYS A 143 14.39 -21.79 18.93
N MET A 144 14.33 -20.52 18.53
CA MET A 144 15.20 -19.48 19.12
C MET A 144 14.92 -19.27 20.63
N ARG A 145 13.65 -19.39 21.06
CA ARG A 145 13.30 -19.33 22.49
C ARG A 145 13.91 -20.47 23.29
N LEU A 146 13.88 -21.70 22.75
CA LEU A 146 14.48 -22.87 23.40
C LEU A 146 16.00 -22.76 23.61
N VAL A 147 16.69 -22.00 22.77
CA VAL A 147 18.14 -21.79 22.87
C VAL A 147 18.51 -20.58 23.72
N LYS A 148 17.51 -19.80 24.17
CA LYS A 148 17.72 -18.60 24.96
C LYS A 148 18.54 -18.83 26.25
N PRO A 149 18.31 -19.86 27.08
CA PRO A 149 19.13 -20.11 28.28
C PRO A 149 20.61 -20.27 27.95
N GLN A 150 20.94 -20.94 26.84
CA GLN A 150 22.33 -21.10 26.40
C GLN A 150 22.96 -19.77 25.93
N ILE A 151 22.16 -18.88 25.37
CA ILE A 151 22.59 -17.51 25.01
C ILE A 151 22.85 -16.68 26.26
N ASP A 152 22.02 -16.83 27.30
CA ASP A 152 22.19 -16.15 28.58
C ASP A 152 23.46 -16.64 29.30
N GLU A 153 23.81 -17.92 29.20
CA GLU A 153 25.11 -18.46 29.65
C GLU A 153 26.29 -17.87 28.88
N LEU A 154 26.18 -17.77 27.57
CA LEU A 154 27.17 -17.08 26.74
C LEU A 154 27.32 -15.61 27.12
N ALA A 155 26.22 -14.93 27.46
CA ALA A 155 26.25 -13.55 27.92
C ALA A 155 26.99 -13.41 29.26
N LYS A 156 26.86 -14.37 30.18
CA LYS A 156 27.60 -14.43 31.45
C LYS A 156 29.09 -14.71 31.21
N LYS A 157 29.43 -15.49 30.18
CA LYS A 157 30.83 -15.84 29.82
C LYS A 157 31.59 -14.67 29.22
N TYR A 158 30.88 -13.77 28.53
CA TYR A 158 31.46 -12.58 27.87
C TYR A 158 30.81 -11.27 28.38
N PRO A 159 31.11 -10.86 29.63
CA PRO A 159 30.44 -9.70 30.26
C PRO A 159 30.99 -8.36 29.80
N LYS A 160 32.20 -8.32 29.20
CA LYS A 160 32.87 -7.07 28.84
C LYS A 160 32.40 -6.55 27.48
N PRO A 161 32.25 -5.22 27.32
CA PRO A 161 31.93 -4.61 26.01
C PRO A 161 32.94 -4.94 24.91
N GLU A 162 34.21 -5.14 25.27
CA GLU A 162 35.31 -5.50 24.37
C GLU A 162 35.12 -6.89 23.75
N ASP A 163 34.39 -7.78 24.41
CA ASP A 163 34.12 -9.13 23.93
C ASP A 163 32.79 -9.25 23.14
N ALA A 164 32.14 -8.14 22.82
CA ALA A 164 30.87 -8.12 22.08
C ALA A 164 30.94 -8.87 20.74
N MET A 165 32.03 -8.74 20.00
CA MET A 165 32.28 -9.48 18.76
C MET A 165 32.37 -10.99 18.99
N LYS A 166 33.08 -11.43 20.02
CA LYS A 166 33.21 -12.85 20.38
C LYS A 166 31.87 -13.44 20.82
N LYS A 167 31.12 -12.69 21.62
CA LYS A 167 29.74 -13.07 22.02
C LYS A 167 28.85 -13.24 20.80
N GLN A 168 28.89 -12.29 19.85
CA GLN A 168 28.09 -12.38 18.64
C GLN A 168 28.47 -13.57 17.76
N GLN A 169 29.78 -13.85 17.60
CA GLN A 169 30.25 -15.03 16.87
C GLN A 169 29.80 -16.34 17.55
N ALA A 170 29.99 -16.45 18.86
CA ALA A 170 29.55 -17.62 19.62
C ALA A 170 28.01 -17.85 19.55
N THR A 171 27.25 -16.78 19.58
CA THR A 171 25.78 -16.84 19.42
C THR A 171 25.40 -17.32 18.01
N MET A 172 26.11 -16.83 16.97
CA MET A 172 25.88 -17.29 15.60
C MET A 172 26.29 -18.77 15.38
N GLU A 173 27.36 -19.21 16.01
CA GLU A 173 27.74 -20.63 16.00
C GLU A 173 26.73 -21.53 16.71
N LEU A 174 26.18 -21.03 17.83
CA LEU A 174 25.12 -21.72 18.57
C LEU A 174 23.87 -21.88 17.71
N TYR A 175 23.42 -20.83 17.03
CA TYR A 175 22.30 -20.87 16.09
C TYR A 175 22.56 -21.86 14.93
N LYS A 176 23.77 -21.85 14.36
CA LYS A 176 24.14 -22.79 13.30
C LYS A 176 24.11 -24.24 13.79
N LYS A 177 24.65 -24.53 14.98
CA LYS A 177 24.63 -25.87 15.60
C LYS A 177 23.20 -26.34 15.89
N ALA A 178 22.32 -25.45 16.31
CA ALA A 178 20.90 -25.74 16.58
C ALA A 178 20.05 -25.80 15.30
N GLY A 179 20.61 -25.53 14.11
CA GLY A 179 19.87 -25.49 12.85
C GLY A 179 18.83 -24.35 12.80
N ILE A 180 19.08 -23.26 13.52
CA ILE A 180 18.18 -22.11 13.62
C ILE A 180 18.67 -21.01 12.67
N ASN A 181 17.75 -20.51 11.84
CA ASN A 181 18.01 -19.32 11.04
C ASN A 181 17.51 -18.07 11.78
N PRO A 182 18.40 -17.21 12.30
CA PRO A 182 17.99 -16.00 13.01
C PRO A 182 17.21 -15.01 12.13
N MET A 183 17.41 -15.06 10.82
CA MET A 183 16.64 -14.27 9.86
C MET A 183 15.23 -14.82 9.58
N GLY A 184 14.97 -16.07 10.00
CA GLY A 184 13.70 -16.75 9.74
C GLY A 184 12.47 -15.98 10.28
N GLY A 185 12.63 -15.27 11.40
CA GLY A 185 11.57 -14.49 12.04
C GLY A 185 11.11 -13.26 11.25
N CYS A 186 12.00 -12.60 10.52
CA CYS A 186 11.67 -11.35 9.80
C CYS A 186 11.23 -11.57 8.33
N ILE A 187 11.46 -12.76 7.76
CA ILE A 187 11.13 -13.06 6.35
C ILE A 187 9.67 -12.80 6.00
N PRO A 188 8.66 -13.23 6.81
CA PRO A 188 7.27 -12.93 6.51
C PRO A 188 6.98 -11.43 6.45
N MET A 189 7.58 -10.63 7.33
CA MET A 189 7.44 -9.18 7.33
C MET A 189 7.99 -8.57 6.05
N LEU A 190 9.17 -9.01 5.59
CA LEU A 190 9.79 -8.52 4.36
C LEU A 190 8.95 -8.82 3.11
N ILE A 191 8.30 -9.99 3.06
CA ILE A 191 7.43 -10.36 1.94
C ILE A 191 6.05 -9.68 2.06
N GLN A 192 5.56 -9.50 3.27
CA GLN A 192 4.30 -8.82 3.54
C GLN A 192 4.35 -7.33 3.16
N MET A 193 5.50 -6.65 3.36
CA MET A 193 5.64 -5.21 3.13
C MET A 193 5.30 -4.77 1.69
N PRO A 194 5.82 -5.42 0.62
CA PRO A 194 5.44 -5.07 -0.74
C PRO A 194 3.95 -5.19 -1.01
N ILE A 195 3.32 -6.23 -0.47
CA ILE A 195 1.88 -6.47 -0.64
C ILE A 195 1.08 -5.42 0.11
N LEU A 196 1.45 -5.13 1.35
CA LEU A 196 0.79 -4.11 2.17
C LEU A 196 0.86 -2.73 1.51
N ILE A 197 2.05 -2.33 1.05
CA ILE A 197 2.25 -1.04 0.35
C ILE A 197 1.46 -1.01 -0.96
N ALA A 198 1.42 -2.11 -1.71
CA ALA A 198 0.64 -2.21 -2.93
C ALA A 198 -0.86 -1.99 -2.65
N MET A 199 -1.41 -2.66 -1.65
CA MET A 199 -2.82 -2.48 -1.24
C MET A 199 -3.09 -1.07 -0.71
N PHE A 200 -2.17 -0.51 0.09
CA PHE A 200 -2.27 0.86 0.60
C PHE A 200 -2.27 1.91 -0.52
N ARG A 201 -1.63 1.63 -1.65
CA ARG A 201 -1.68 2.48 -2.84
C ARG A 201 -2.93 2.24 -3.69
N PHE A 202 -3.39 1.01 -3.76
CA PHE A 202 -4.53 0.63 -4.60
C PHE A 202 -5.86 1.16 -4.06
N PHE A 203 -6.17 0.92 -2.78
CA PHE A 203 -7.49 1.24 -2.23
C PHE A 203 -7.86 2.72 -2.29
N PRO A 204 -7.01 3.69 -1.87
CA PRO A 204 -7.36 5.11 -1.99
C PRO A 204 -7.46 5.62 -3.43
N ALA A 205 -6.86 4.91 -4.39
CA ALA A 205 -6.92 5.26 -5.81
C ALA A 205 -8.07 4.58 -6.55
N SER A 206 -8.72 3.60 -5.93
CA SER A 206 -9.80 2.82 -6.55
C SER A 206 -11.11 3.59 -6.51
N ILE A 207 -11.60 4.00 -7.68
CA ILE A 207 -12.90 4.69 -7.81
C ILE A 207 -14.08 3.76 -7.45
N GLU A 208 -13.88 2.45 -7.53
CA GLU A 208 -14.91 1.48 -7.20
C GLU A 208 -15.34 1.49 -5.74
N LEU A 209 -14.47 1.98 -4.86
CA LEU A 209 -14.75 2.06 -3.42
C LEU A 209 -15.49 3.33 -3.02
N ARG A 210 -15.58 4.30 -3.93
CA ARG A 210 -16.24 5.57 -3.67
C ARG A 210 -17.74 5.38 -3.47
N GLU A 211 -18.28 5.97 -2.40
CA GLU A 211 -19.71 5.90 -2.02
C GLU A 211 -20.20 4.45 -1.83
N GLN A 212 -19.28 3.52 -1.46
CA GLN A 212 -19.64 2.15 -1.15
C GLN A 212 -19.69 1.93 0.36
N PRO A 213 -20.86 1.65 0.93
CA PRO A 213 -20.98 1.45 2.36
C PRO A 213 -20.46 0.06 2.78
N PHE A 214 -19.92 -0.03 3.98
CA PHE A 214 -19.59 -1.30 4.61
C PHE A 214 -19.67 -1.20 6.14
N LEU A 215 -20.54 -2.02 6.75
CA LEU A 215 -20.83 -2.02 8.18
C LEU A 215 -21.34 -0.64 8.62
N TRP A 216 -20.54 0.11 9.35
CA TRP A 216 -20.83 1.46 9.86
C TRP A 216 -20.22 2.57 9.02
N ALA A 217 -19.37 2.24 8.06
CA ALA A 217 -18.76 3.22 7.17
C ALA A 217 -19.68 3.46 5.96
N ASP A 218 -20.01 4.71 5.72
CA ASP A 218 -20.86 5.12 4.59
C ASP A 218 -20.07 5.12 3.26
N ASP A 219 -18.75 5.31 3.33
CA ASP A 219 -17.87 5.38 2.17
C ASP A 219 -16.51 4.75 2.47
N LEU A 220 -16.18 3.67 1.76
CA LEU A 220 -14.89 2.99 1.86
C LEU A 220 -13.71 3.78 1.25
N SER A 221 -13.96 4.84 0.52
CA SER A 221 -12.92 5.71 -0.04
C SER A 221 -12.51 6.85 0.89
N SER A 222 -13.26 7.05 1.98
CA SER A 222 -13.05 8.06 3.00
C SER A 222 -12.79 7.41 4.37
N TYR A 223 -12.49 8.24 5.38
CA TYR A 223 -12.41 7.77 6.76
C TYR A 223 -13.80 7.55 7.35
N ASP A 224 -13.91 6.56 8.21
CA ASP A 224 -15.13 6.35 9.00
C ASP A 224 -15.14 7.30 10.20
N SER A 225 -16.22 8.07 10.35
CA SER A 225 -16.42 8.94 11.52
C SER A 225 -17.64 8.48 12.30
N ILE A 226 -17.41 7.95 13.52
CA ILE A 226 -18.51 7.59 14.43
C ILE A 226 -18.88 8.77 15.30
N VAL A 227 -17.88 9.55 15.69
CA VAL A 227 -18.04 10.72 16.56
C VAL A 227 -17.20 11.86 16.02
N ASN A 228 -17.81 13.01 15.86
CA ASN A 228 -17.13 14.26 15.58
C ASN A 228 -16.80 14.95 16.90
N LEU A 229 -15.55 15.30 17.09
CA LEU A 229 -15.07 15.98 18.27
C LEU A 229 -15.28 17.49 18.14
N PRO A 230 -15.59 18.21 19.24
CA PRO A 230 -15.72 19.67 19.22
C PRO A 230 -14.37 20.40 19.09
N PHE A 231 -13.26 19.68 19.04
CA PHE A 231 -11.90 20.20 18.89
C PHE A 231 -11.11 19.34 17.90
N SER A 232 -10.16 19.95 17.22
CA SER A 232 -9.28 19.25 16.27
C SER A 232 -8.02 18.76 16.98
N ILE A 233 -7.73 17.47 16.86
CA ILE A 233 -6.48 16.87 17.34
C ILE A 233 -5.38 17.15 16.31
N PRO A 234 -4.24 17.73 16.71
CA PRO A 234 -3.13 17.97 15.78
C PRO A 234 -2.74 16.70 15.04
N PHE A 235 -2.62 16.78 13.70
CA PHE A 235 -2.28 15.70 12.77
C PHE A 235 -3.32 14.58 12.60
N TYR A 236 -4.42 14.58 13.37
CA TYR A 236 -5.46 13.56 13.28
C TYR A 236 -6.79 14.10 12.78
N GLY A 237 -7.19 15.30 13.22
CA GLY A 237 -8.45 15.92 12.86
C GLY A 237 -9.48 15.96 14.01
N ASP A 238 -10.73 16.15 13.67
CA ASP A 238 -11.87 16.32 14.59
C ASP A 238 -12.83 15.13 14.62
N HIS A 239 -12.39 13.98 14.16
CA HIS A 239 -13.21 12.78 14.05
C HIS A 239 -12.60 11.59 14.79
N VAL A 240 -13.43 10.59 15.11
CA VAL A 240 -13.00 9.31 15.67
C VAL A 240 -13.37 8.19 14.70
N SER A 241 -12.34 7.49 14.19
CA SER A 241 -12.50 6.34 13.31
C SER A 241 -12.59 5.04 14.14
N LEU A 242 -13.65 4.26 13.96
CA LEU A 242 -13.81 2.96 14.63
C LEU A 242 -12.85 1.92 14.05
N PHE A 243 -12.63 1.92 12.74
CA PHE A 243 -11.64 1.01 12.14
C PHE A 243 -10.23 1.24 12.71
N ALA A 244 -9.84 2.50 12.90
CA ALA A 244 -8.56 2.84 13.52
C ALA A 244 -8.48 2.38 14.99
N LEU A 245 -9.55 2.57 15.76
CA LEU A 245 -9.62 2.08 17.14
C LEU A 245 -9.55 0.56 17.22
N LEU A 246 -10.31 -0.16 16.40
CA LEU A 246 -10.27 -1.63 16.34
C LEU A 246 -8.89 -2.15 15.95
N MET A 247 -8.22 -1.47 15.02
CA MET A 247 -6.83 -1.79 14.66
C MET A 247 -5.90 -1.61 15.87
N ALA A 248 -6.02 -0.49 16.60
CA ALA A 248 -5.19 -0.22 17.79
C ALA A 248 -5.44 -1.26 18.90
N VAL A 249 -6.71 -1.58 19.19
CA VAL A 249 -7.09 -2.60 20.18
C VAL A 249 -6.59 -3.99 19.79
N SER A 250 -6.70 -4.35 18.50
CA SER A 250 -6.20 -5.62 17.96
C SER A 250 -4.68 -5.74 18.09
N LEU A 251 -3.95 -4.67 17.76
CA LEU A 251 -2.48 -4.63 17.91
C LEU A 251 -2.08 -4.71 19.38
N PHE A 252 -2.76 -3.97 20.26
CA PHE A 252 -2.50 -4.01 21.70
C PHE A 252 -2.77 -5.40 22.28
N GLY A 253 -3.90 -6.01 21.94
CA GLY A 253 -4.23 -7.39 22.33
C GLY A 253 -3.20 -8.40 21.85
N TYR A 254 -2.76 -8.27 20.60
CA TYR A 254 -1.69 -9.11 20.07
C TYR A 254 -0.37 -8.95 20.83
N CYS A 255 0.03 -7.71 21.14
CA CYS A 255 1.23 -7.43 21.94
C CYS A 255 1.12 -8.01 23.35
N LEU A 256 -0.04 -7.88 24.02
CA LEU A 256 -0.25 -8.44 25.35
C LEU A 256 -0.16 -9.97 25.37
N LEU A 257 -0.83 -10.65 24.44
CA LEU A 257 -0.77 -12.11 24.33
C LEU A 257 0.67 -12.58 24.11
N TYR A 258 1.40 -11.90 23.25
CA TYR A 258 2.78 -12.23 22.94
C TYR A 258 3.74 -12.00 24.11
N THR A 259 3.49 -10.96 24.94
CA THR A 259 4.30 -10.65 26.14
C THR A 259 3.93 -11.53 27.33
N SER A 260 2.66 -11.90 27.50
CA SER A 260 2.23 -12.80 28.58
C SER A 260 2.79 -14.21 28.41
N ASP A 261 2.79 -14.75 27.18
CA ASP A 261 3.43 -16.03 26.87
C ASP A 261 4.93 -16.02 27.21
N ALA A 262 5.61 -14.89 27.01
CA ALA A 262 7.02 -14.73 27.36
C ALA A 262 7.24 -14.56 28.88
N ALA A 263 6.24 -14.14 29.64
CA ALA A 263 6.31 -14.01 31.11
C ALA A 263 5.99 -15.34 31.80
N ASP A 264 5.01 -16.11 31.31
CA ASP A 264 4.65 -17.43 31.86
C ASP A 264 5.80 -18.44 31.67
N GLU A 265 6.53 -18.39 30.57
CA GLU A 265 7.73 -19.21 30.38
C GLU A 265 8.84 -18.89 31.39
N ARG A 266 8.92 -17.65 31.92
CA ARG A 266 9.90 -17.29 32.95
C ARG A 266 9.50 -17.85 34.33
N SER A 267 8.20 -17.87 34.63
CA SER A 267 7.72 -18.38 35.92
C SER A 267 7.73 -19.90 36.02
N SER A 268 7.82 -20.62 34.92
CA SER A 268 7.88 -22.08 34.87
C SER A 268 9.31 -22.65 34.94
N VAL A 269 10.35 -21.81 34.94
CA VAL A 269 11.78 -22.18 34.97
C VAL A 269 12.43 -21.86 36.32
N ASP A 270 11.75 -21.13 37.21
CA ASP A 270 12.11 -20.91 38.61
C ASP A 270 11.40 -21.97 39.51
#